data_0b2be32473c8257d8029f603920f8ffa
#
_entry.id   0b2be32473c8257d8029f603920f8ffa
#
_cell.length_a   1.000
_cell.length_b   1.000
_cell.length_c   1.000
_cell.angle_alpha   90.00
_cell.angle_beta   90.00
_cell.angle_gamma   90.00
#
_symmetry.space_group_name_H-M   'P 1'
#
loop_
_entity.id
_entity.type
_entity.pdbx_description
1 polymer ?
#
loop_
_entity_poly.entity_id
_entity_poly.type
_entity_poly.pdbx_seq_one_letter_code
_entity_poly.pdbx_strand_id
1 'polypeptide(L)'
;KAHAVRIALAPGVPEKFRVEFQARSGIALLDGYGSTETNFVIGAHPNVQRKGMMGAVIEGFEARVVDEDDNELPDGQAGELILRAHEPYAFARGYFGMPEKTVEAWRNLWFHTGDRVLRERDGQFRFLDRLKDAIRRRGENISSFEVEQVLISHPEVAAAAVFPVRSELAEDEVMAAILRKPESRLSELELIAFCTPRLARFAVPRFLEFVTELPRTENGKVQKYKLRERGVGPNTWDREKAWDRERALDRERASGSPPRK
;
A
#
# COMPACT_ATOMS: atom_id res chain seq x y z
N LYS A 1 23.48 -21.50 -7.13
CA LYS A 1 23.76 -21.53 -8.57
C LYS A 1 24.68 -20.36 -8.89
N ALA A 2 25.77 -20.59 -9.64
CA ALA A 2 26.65 -19.54 -10.09
C ALA A 2 25.93 -18.74 -11.20
N HIS A 3 25.80 -17.42 -11.06
CA HIS A 3 25.27 -16.50 -12.07
C HIS A 3 26.07 -15.18 -12.05
N ALA A 4 26.04 -14.45 -13.15
CA ALA A 4 26.75 -13.17 -13.29
C ALA A 4 25.86 -11.94 -12.94
N VAL A 5 24.59 -12.16 -12.60
CA VAL A 5 23.66 -11.07 -12.26
C VAL A 5 24.04 -10.47 -10.91
N ARG A 6 24.23 -9.16 -10.86
CA ARG A 6 24.57 -8.41 -9.63
C ARG A 6 23.43 -7.54 -9.15
N ILE A 7 22.59 -7.07 -10.07
CA ILE A 7 21.54 -6.10 -9.83
C ILE A 7 20.27 -6.55 -10.57
N ALA A 8 19.10 -6.36 -9.97
CA ALA A 8 17.82 -6.53 -10.62
C ALA A 8 16.87 -5.40 -10.21
N LEU A 9 15.99 -4.99 -11.13
CA LEU A 9 14.92 -4.04 -10.84
C LEU A 9 13.74 -4.80 -10.25
N ALA A 10 13.26 -4.33 -9.10
CA ALA A 10 12.16 -4.97 -8.38
C ALA A 10 11.34 -3.90 -7.62
N PRO A 11 10.57 -3.06 -8.37
CA PRO A 11 9.74 -2.03 -7.79
C PRO A 11 8.71 -2.60 -6.82
N GLY A 12 8.52 -1.91 -5.67
CA GLY A 12 7.49 -2.25 -4.71
C GLY A 12 7.70 -3.55 -3.92
N VAL A 13 8.88 -4.18 -4.00
CA VAL A 13 9.19 -5.37 -3.19
C VAL A 13 9.38 -4.95 -1.74
N PRO A 14 8.62 -5.55 -0.78
CA PRO A 14 8.79 -5.28 0.64
C PRO A 14 10.22 -5.53 1.11
N GLU A 15 10.72 -4.68 2.00
CA GLU A 15 12.11 -4.71 2.47
C GLU A 15 12.54 -6.08 3.00
N LYS A 16 11.68 -6.78 3.71
CA LYS A 16 11.92 -8.14 4.20
C LYS A 16 12.36 -9.09 3.08
N PHE A 17 11.64 -9.07 1.97
CA PHE A 17 11.94 -9.94 0.83
C PHE A 17 13.16 -9.48 0.04
N ARG A 18 13.44 -8.17 0.02
CA ARG A 18 14.67 -7.62 -0.59
C ARG A 18 15.91 -8.14 0.14
N VAL A 19 15.92 -8.04 1.47
CA VAL A 19 17.02 -8.51 2.32
C VAL A 19 17.21 -10.02 2.18
N GLU A 20 16.12 -10.80 2.25
CA GLU A 20 16.18 -12.25 2.09
C GLU A 20 16.68 -12.66 0.70
N PHE A 21 16.18 -12.02 -0.35
CA PHE A 21 16.58 -12.32 -1.73
C PHE A 21 18.07 -12.02 -1.95
N GLN A 22 18.54 -10.86 -1.47
CA GLN A 22 19.95 -10.48 -1.57
C GLN A 22 20.86 -11.46 -0.81
N ALA A 23 20.47 -11.86 0.40
CA ALA A 23 21.23 -12.83 1.20
C ALA A 23 21.33 -14.20 0.51
N ARG A 24 20.28 -14.64 -0.20
CA ARG A 24 20.26 -15.95 -0.88
C ARG A 24 20.89 -15.95 -2.26
N SER A 25 20.82 -14.85 -3.00
CA SER A 25 21.23 -14.78 -4.40
C SER A 25 22.51 -13.97 -4.62
N GLY A 26 22.87 -13.07 -3.71
CA GLY A 26 23.91 -12.06 -3.91
C GLY A 26 23.50 -10.91 -4.85
N ILE A 27 22.23 -10.87 -5.29
CA ILE A 27 21.72 -9.85 -6.22
C ILE A 27 21.09 -8.70 -5.43
N ALA A 28 21.54 -7.47 -5.68
CA ALA A 28 20.92 -6.27 -5.13
C ALA A 28 19.62 -5.96 -5.89
N LEU A 29 18.50 -5.83 -5.17
CA LEU A 29 17.24 -5.38 -5.75
C LEU A 29 17.15 -3.86 -5.66
N LEU A 30 16.98 -3.21 -6.80
CA LEU A 30 16.73 -1.78 -6.88
C LEU A 30 15.24 -1.52 -6.96
N ASP A 31 14.81 -0.47 -6.25
CA ASP A 31 13.47 0.08 -6.35
C ASP A 31 13.39 1.06 -7.52
N GLY A 32 12.19 1.49 -7.82
CA GLY A 32 11.92 2.47 -8.84
C GLY A 32 10.43 2.59 -9.13
N TYR A 33 10.12 3.43 -10.10
CA TYR A 33 8.74 3.67 -10.49
C TYR A 33 8.60 3.70 -12.01
N GLY A 34 7.53 3.09 -12.46
CA GLY A 34 7.10 3.10 -13.84
C GLY A 34 5.77 2.38 -14.00
N SER A 35 5.15 2.60 -15.13
CA SER A 35 3.87 1.98 -15.48
C SER A 35 3.89 1.55 -16.96
N THR A 36 2.83 0.87 -17.39
CA THR A 36 2.63 0.53 -18.79
C THR A 36 2.55 1.78 -19.65
N GLU A 37 2.01 2.86 -19.11
CA GLU A 37 1.82 4.13 -19.78
C GLU A 37 3.11 4.94 -19.94
N THR A 38 4.07 4.77 -19.02
CA THR A 38 5.21 5.69 -18.91
C THR A 38 6.58 5.04 -19.01
N ASN A 39 6.65 3.70 -19.06
CA ASN A 39 7.90 2.98 -18.86
C ASN A 39 8.52 3.25 -17.47
N PHE A 40 9.84 3.09 -17.32
CA PHE A 40 10.56 3.31 -16.08
C PHE A 40 11.08 4.75 -16.03
N VAL A 41 10.55 5.57 -15.13
CA VAL A 41 10.77 7.02 -15.09
C VAL A 41 11.43 7.54 -13.81
N ILE A 42 11.36 6.78 -12.71
CA ILE A 42 12.06 7.10 -11.46
C ILE A 42 12.87 5.90 -11.04
N GLY A 43 14.13 6.10 -10.66
CA GLY A 43 14.99 5.04 -10.23
C GLY A 43 16.20 5.52 -9.44
N ALA A 44 16.96 4.58 -8.91
CA ALA A 44 18.18 4.87 -8.18
C ALA A 44 19.36 4.07 -8.74
N HIS A 45 20.53 4.70 -8.71
CA HIS A 45 21.78 3.98 -8.89
C HIS A 45 22.03 3.06 -7.68
N PRO A 46 22.62 1.87 -7.86
CA PRO A 46 22.85 0.91 -6.77
C PRO A 46 23.53 1.51 -5.53
N ASN A 47 24.45 2.46 -5.74
CA ASN A 47 25.24 3.06 -4.67
C ASN A 47 24.48 4.13 -3.86
N VAL A 48 23.31 4.59 -4.34
CA VAL A 48 22.52 5.65 -3.71
C VAL A 48 21.09 5.23 -3.38
N GLN A 49 20.77 3.96 -3.59
CA GLN A 49 19.47 3.42 -3.21
C GLN A 49 19.27 3.54 -1.71
N ARG A 50 18.23 4.27 -1.31
CA ARG A 50 17.81 4.38 0.10
C ARG A 50 16.58 3.56 0.35
N LYS A 51 16.47 3.00 1.56
CA LYS A 51 15.31 2.23 2.00
C LYS A 51 14.03 3.07 1.92
N GLY A 52 12.99 2.52 1.29
CA GLY A 52 11.68 3.16 1.14
C GLY A 52 11.63 4.27 0.09
N MET A 53 12.72 4.49 -0.66
CA MET A 53 12.76 5.45 -1.76
C MET A 53 12.74 4.72 -3.10
N MET A 54 11.96 5.26 -4.04
CA MET A 54 11.94 4.81 -5.43
C MET A 54 13.16 5.31 -6.22
N GLY A 55 13.81 6.38 -5.74
CA GLY A 55 14.91 7.05 -6.43
C GLY A 55 14.53 8.45 -6.92
N ALA A 56 15.30 8.97 -7.88
CA ALA A 56 15.07 10.26 -8.52
C ALA A 56 14.59 10.08 -9.96
N VAL A 57 14.10 11.17 -10.56
CA VAL A 57 13.69 11.19 -11.97
C VAL A 57 14.87 10.87 -12.86
N ILE A 58 14.66 9.99 -13.84
CA ILE A 58 15.66 9.62 -14.84
C ILE A 58 15.71 10.69 -15.93
N GLU A 59 16.88 10.91 -16.50
CA GLU A 59 17.09 11.83 -17.63
C GLU A 59 16.10 11.52 -18.77
N GLY A 60 15.53 12.58 -19.36
CA GLY A 60 14.51 12.49 -20.41
C GLY A 60 13.07 12.57 -19.89
N PHE A 61 12.87 12.66 -18.57
CA PHE A 61 11.56 12.79 -17.96
C PHE A 61 11.48 13.96 -16.97
N GLU A 62 10.26 14.43 -16.73
CA GLU A 62 9.92 15.35 -15.66
C GLU A 62 8.91 14.68 -14.72
N ALA A 63 9.02 15.00 -13.43
CA ALA A 63 8.05 14.59 -12.41
C ALA A 63 7.75 15.75 -11.48
N ARG A 64 6.48 15.91 -11.14
CA ARG A 64 6.00 16.85 -10.13
C ARG A 64 5.12 16.14 -9.12
N VAL A 65 5.06 16.71 -7.94
CA VAL A 65 4.07 16.37 -6.91
C VAL A 65 3.09 17.51 -6.83
N VAL A 66 1.80 17.25 -7.04
CA VAL A 66 0.77 18.29 -7.16
C VAL A 66 -0.40 18.05 -6.21
N ASP A 67 -1.13 19.13 -5.92
CA ASP A 67 -2.42 19.08 -5.22
C ASP A 67 -3.59 18.75 -6.19
N GLU A 68 -4.83 18.83 -5.69
CA GLU A 68 -6.05 18.52 -6.46
C GLU A 68 -6.30 19.54 -7.61
N ASP A 69 -5.72 20.74 -7.54
CA ASP A 69 -5.81 21.80 -8.53
C ASP A 69 -4.59 21.84 -9.47
N ASP A 70 -3.74 20.80 -9.47
CA ASP A 70 -2.51 20.67 -10.25
C ASP A 70 -1.42 21.70 -9.90
N ASN A 71 -1.49 22.37 -8.74
CA ASN A 71 -0.42 23.22 -8.26
C ASN A 71 0.74 22.38 -7.70
N GLU A 72 1.97 22.71 -8.10
CA GLU A 72 3.14 21.99 -7.61
C GLU A 72 3.36 22.23 -6.11
N LEU A 73 3.49 21.15 -5.36
CA LEU A 73 3.73 21.16 -3.94
C LEU A 73 5.23 21.24 -3.63
N PRO A 74 5.62 21.94 -2.55
CA PRO A 74 7.00 21.95 -2.10
C PRO A 74 7.47 20.58 -1.63
N ASP A 75 8.79 20.38 -1.64
CA ASP A 75 9.43 19.17 -1.12
C ASP A 75 8.99 18.87 0.32
N GLY A 76 8.74 17.61 0.61
CA GLY A 76 8.25 17.16 1.91
C GLY A 76 6.73 17.19 2.05
N GLN A 77 5.99 17.67 1.06
CA GLN A 77 4.54 17.56 1.01
C GLN A 77 4.09 16.43 0.08
N ALA A 78 3.04 15.74 0.49
CA ALA A 78 2.51 14.60 -0.24
C ALA A 78 1.38 15.02 -1.20
N GLY A 79 1.48 14.61 -2.45
CA GLY A 79 0.49 14.89 -3.49
C GLY A 79 0.48 13.84 -4.59
N GLU A 80 -0.26 14.10 -5.67
CA GLU A 80 -0.27 13.23 -6.84
C GLU A 80 1.05 13.36 -7.60
N LEU A 81 1.60 12.22 -8.02
CA LEU A 81 2.70 12.18 -8.98
C LEU A 81 2.16 12.43 -10.38
N ILE A 82 2.65 13.48 -11.03
CA ILE A 82 2.41 13.71 -12.45
C ILE A 82 3.72 13.68 -13.22
N LEU A 83 3.66 13.16 -14.45
CA LEU A 83 4.84 12.85 -15.26
C LEU A 83 4.73 13.45 -16.66
N ARG A 84 5.89 13.83 -17.22
CA ARG A 84 6.04 14.26 -18.61
C ARG A 84 7.32 13.68 -19.19
N ALA A 85 7.28 13.32 -20.48
CA ALA A 85 8.46 12.90 -21.24
C ALA A 85 8.95 14.05 -22.12
N HIS A 86 10.26 14.19 -22.27
CA HIS A 86 10.87 15.15 -23.20
C HIS A 86 10.88 14.62 -24.64
N GLU A 87 11.07 13.29 -24.77
CA GLU A 87 11.15 12.65 -26.08
C GLU A 87 9.78 12.19 -26.59
N PRO A 88 9.51 12.35 -27.88
CA PRO A 88 8.29 11.84 -28.49
C PRO A 88 8.17 10.32 -28.32
N TYR A 89 6.93 9.86 -28.09
CA TYR A 89 6.58 8.43 -27.97
C TYR A 89 7.18 7.69 -26.77
N ALA A 90 7.80 8.37 -25.82
CA ALA A 90 8.30 7.74 -24.61
C ALA A 90 7.15 7.27 -23.69
N PHE A 91 5.98 7.91 -23.80
CA PHE A 91 4.75 7.50 -23.10
C PHE A 91 3.74 6.87 -24.06
N ALA A 92 2.80 6.09 -23.51
CA ALA A 92 1.68 5.56 -24.26
C ALA A 92 0.84 6.70 -24.89
N ARG A 93 0.26 6.45 -26.05
CA ARG A 93 -0.61 7.45 -26.75
C ARG A 93 -1.95 7.63 -26.07
N GLY A 94 -2.35 6.69 -25.21
CA GLY A 94 -3.65 6.68 -24.56
C GLY A 94 -4.19 5.25 -24.40
N TYR A 95 -5.41 5.16 -23.90
CA TYR A 95 -6.11 3.89 -23.67
C TYR A 95 -6.95 3.52 -24.88
N PHE A 96 -6.75 2.30 -25.38
CA PHE A 96 -7.45 1.81 -26.57
C PHE A 96 -8.97 1.74 -26.32
N GLY A 97 -9.74 2.40 -27.18
CA GLY A 97 -11.20 2.44 -27.07
C GLY A 97 -11.76 3.25 -25.89
N MET A 98 -10.91 4.03 -25.19
CA MET A 98 -11.29 4.81 -23.98
C MET A 98 -10.79 6.27 -24.09
N PRO A 99 -11.31 7.07 -25.04
CA PRO A 99 -10.83 8.44 -25.26
C PRO A 99 -11.04 9.34 -24.03
N GLU A 100 -12.16 9.22 -23.33
CA GLU A 100 -12.45 10.01 -22.11
C GLU A 100 -11.44 9.73 -21.00
N LYS A 101 -11.09 8.45 -20.80
CA LYS A 101 -10.06 8.04 -19.83
C LYS A 101 -8.67 8.53 -20.22
N THR A 102 -8.39 8.61 -21.51
CA THR A 102 -7.14 9.17 -22.02
C THR A 102 -7.05 10.64 -21.71
N VAL A 103 -8.11 11.43 -22.00
CA VAL A 103 -8.16 12.86 -21.68
C VAL A 103 -8.03 13.12 -20.18
N GLU A 104 -8.74 12.33 -19.35
CA GLU A 104 -8.65 12.41 -17.88
C GLU A 104 -7.22 12.18 -17.39
N ALA A 105 -6.53 11.16 -17.92
CA ALA A 105 -5.18 10.79 -17.49
C ALA A 105 -4.09 11.76 -18.01
N TRP A 106 -4.31 12.47 -19.13
CA TRP A 106 -3.36 13.43 -19.71
C TRP A 106 -3.84 14.89 -19.62
N ARG A 107 -4.59 15.23 -18.54
CA ARG A 107 -5.02 16.61 -18.33
C ARG A 107 -3.81 17.53 -18.12
N ASN A 108 -3.94 18.79 -18.52
CA ASN A 108 -2.90 19.81 -18.42
C ASN A 108 -1.56 19.43 -19.07
N LEU A 109 -1.56 18.51 -20.06
CA LEU A 109 -0.37 18.01 -20.77
C LEU A 109 0.62 17.26 -19.86
N TRP A 110 0.14 16.71 -18.73
CA TRP A 110 0.84 15.83 -17.83
C TRP A 110 0.10 14.50 -17.73
N PHE A 111 0.86 13.43 -17.58
CA PHE A 111 0.27 12.13 -17.24
C PHE A 111 0.04 12.07 -15.73
N HIS A 112 -1.22 11.97 -15.33
CA HIS A 112 -1.67 11.81 -13.96
C HIS A 112 -1.66 10.34 -13.59
N THR A 113 -0.78 9.97 -12.66
CA THR A 113 -0.55 8.57 -12.33
C THR A 113 -1.62 7.98 -11.42
N GLY A 114 -2.33 8.81 -10.68
CA GLY A 114 -3.22 8.40 -9.59
C GLY A 114 -2.46 7.83 -8.39
N ASP A 115 -1.14 8.03 -8.33
CA ASP A 115 -0.29 7.58 -7.24
C ASP A 115 0.12 8.77 -6.37
N ARG A 116 -0.05 8.64 -5.06
CA ARG A 116 0.34 9.62 -4.06
C ARG A 116 1.77 9.37 -3.64
N VAL A 117 2.58 10.39 -3.77
CA VAL A 117 4.02 10.33 -3.45
C VAL A 117 4.44 11.53 -2.61
N LEU A 118 5.67 11.49 -2.12
CA LEU A 118 6.37 12.59 -1.49
C LEU A 118 7.73 12.74 -2.17
N ARG A 119 8.09 13.97 -2.57
CA ARG A 119 9.44 14.31 -3.03
C ARG A 119 10.25 14.83 -1.85
N GLU A 120 11.38 14.20 -1.57
CA GLU A 120 12.33 14.64 -0.54
C GLU A 120 13.19 15.79 -1.07
N ARG A 121 13.80 16.56 -0.18
CA ARG A 121 14.67 17.71 -0.54
C ARG A 121 15.88 17.35 -1.41
N ASP A 122 16.29 16.11 -1.43
CA ASP A 122 17.37 15.59 -2.29
C ASP A 122 16.88 15.08 -3.65
N GLY A 123 15.62 15.35 -3.99
CA GLY A 123 15.00 14.97 -5.26
C GLY A 123 14.57 13.51 -5.35
N GLN A 124 14.70 12.71 -4.28
CA GLN A 124 14.21 11.34 -4.29
C GLN A 124 12.72 11.28 -3.95
N PHE A 125 12.04 10.32 -4.56
CA PHE A 125 10.62 10.09 -4.38
C PHE A 125 10.33 8.89 -3.48
N ARG A 126 9.31 9.04 -2.64
CA ARG A 126 8.75 7.98 -1.82
C ARG A 126 7.31 7.71 -2.26
N PHE A 127 6.99 6.45 -2.54
CA PHE A 127 5.63 6.03 -2.75
C PHE A 127 4.87 6.00 -1.41
N LEU A 128 3.68 6.57 -1.39
CA LEU A 128 2.83 6.56 -0.20
C LEU A 128 1.63 5.65 -0.38
N ASP A 129 0.83 5.85 -1.43
CA ASP A 129 -0.34 5.02 -1.74
C ASP A 129 -0.88 5.36 -3.14
N ARG A 130 -1.93 4.66 -3.56
CA ARG A 130 -2.80 5.11 -4.65
C ARG A 130 -3.86 6.07 -4.13
N LEU A 131 -4.14 7.15 -4.87
CA LEU A 131 -5.17 8.12 -4.48
C LEU A 131 -6.52 7.44 -4.20
N LYS A 132 -6.93 6.49 -5.04
CA LYS A 132 -8.18 5.73 -4.90
C LYS A 132 -8.17 4.67 -3.79
N ASP A 133 -7.02 4.34 -3.23
CA ASP A 133 -6.86 3.33 -2.18
C ASP A 133 -6.56 3.97 -0.80
N ALA A 134 -6.37 5.31 -0.76
CA ALA A 134 -6.23 6.06 0.48
C ALA A 134 -7.51 5.93 1.32
N ILE A 135 -7.33 5.69 2.62
CA ILE A 135 -8.43 5.49 3.57
C ILE A 135 -8.59 6.77 4.38
N ARG A 136 -9.76 7.41 4.30
CA ARG A 136 -10.03 8.65 5.03
C ARG A 136 -10.84 8.35 6.29
N ARG A 137 -10.16 8.32 7.44
CA ARG A 137 -10.75 7.98 8.72
C ARG A 137 -10.58 9.10 9.74
N ARG A 138 -11.71 9.67 10.24
CA ARG A 138 -11.72 10.70 11.29
C ARG A 138 -10.81 11.90 10.98
N GLY A 139 -10.78 12.34 9.71
CA GLY A 139 -9.95 13.43 9.24
C GLY A 139 -8.50 13.05 8.90
N GLU A 140 -8.07 11.81 9.19
CA GLU A 140 -6.73 11.31 8.90
C GLU A 140 -6.70 10.56 7.57
N ASN A 141 -5.64 10.77 6.79
CA ASN A 141 -5.37 10.01 5.58
C ASN A 141 -4.42 8.84 5.92
N ILE A 142 -4.93 7.63 5.79
CA ILE A 142 -4.20 6.39 6.08
C ILE A 142 -3.73 5.78 4.77
N SER A 143 -2.44 5.49 4.67
CA SER A 143 -1.87 4.74 3.56
C SER A 143 -2.20 3.27 3.71
N SER A 144 -2.98 2.72 2.78
CA SER A 144 -3.24 1.29 2.70
C SER A 144 -1.95 0.50 2.49
N PHE A 145 -1.02 1.06 1.71
CA PHE A 145 0.29 0.48 1.45
C PHE A 145 1.15 0.37 2.72
N GLU A 146 1.22 1.43 3.54
CA GLU A 146 1.97 1.40 4.80
C GLU A 146 1.45 0.32 5.74
N VAL A 147 0.14 0.22 5.89
CA VAL A 147 -0.49 -0.81 6.72
C VAL A 147 -0.20 -2.21 6.17
N GLU A 148 -0.25 -2.41 4.85
CA GLU A 148 0.11 -3.67 4.20
C GLU A 148 1.56 -4.06 4.47
N GLN A 149 2.51 -3.11 4.38
CA GLN A 149 3.92 -3.38 4.67
C GLN A 149 4.13 -3.89 6.10
N VAL A 150 3.44 -3.31 7.07
CA VAL A 150 3.50 -3.76 8.46
C VAL A 150 2.90 -5.16 8.60
N LEU A 151 1.72 -5.42 8.05
CA LEU A 151 1.07 -6.73 8.09
C LEU A 151 1.92 -7.82 7.45
N ILE A 152 2.47 -7.57 6.26
CA ILE A 152 3.32 -8.51 5.53
C ILE A 152 4.65 -8.75 6.26
N SER A 153 5.12 -7.81 7.08
CA SER A 153 6.33 -8.01 7.89
C SER A 153 6.17 -9.07 8.99
N HIS A 154 4.93 -9.44 9.35
CA HIS A 154 4.67 -10.53 10.29
C HIS A 154 5.14 -11.88 9.72
N PRO A 155 5.84 -12.72 10.51
CA PRO A 155 6.40 -14.00 10.02
C PRO A 155 5.38 -14.96 9.41
N GLU A 156 4.16 -14.98 9.93
CA GLU A 156 3.10 -15.93 9.53
C GLU A 156 2.14 -15.38 8.46
N VAL A 157 2.33 -14.13 8.01
CA VAL A 157 1.55 -13.53 6.93
C VAL A 157 2.22 -13.81 5.59
N ALA A 158 1.48 -14.37 4.65
CA ALA A 158 1.92 -14.61 3.27
C ALA A 158 1.63 -13.40 2.37
N ALA A 159 0.45 -12.79 2.52
CA ALA A 159 0.04 -11.59 1.80
C ALA A 159 -1.05 -10.84 2.59
N ALA A 160 -1.18 -9.56 2.34
CA ALA A 160 -2.23 -8.73 2.90
C ALA A 160 -2.75 -7.76 1.84
N ALA A 161 -4.03 -7.41 1.95
CA ALA A 161 -4.66 -6.34 1.19
C ALA A 161 -5.44 -5.45 2.15
N VAL A 162 -5.14 -4.16 2.17
CA VAL A 162 -5.79 -3.16 3.02
C VAL A 162 -6.60 -2.22 2.17
N PHE A 163 -7.82 -1.96 2.59
CA PHE A 163 -8.77 -1.16 1.84
C PHE A 163 -9.81 -0.50 2.76
N PRO A 164 -10.44 0.61 2.30
CA PRO A 164 -11.53 1.24 3.05
C PRO A 164 -12.80 0.39 2.99
N VAL A 165 -13.54 0.37 4.10
CA VAL A 165 -14.92 -0.07 4.17
C VAL A 165 -15.76 0.99 4.87
N ARG A 166 -17.01 1.16 4.47
CA ARG A 166 -17.92 2.11 5.11
C ARG A 166 -18.26 1.66 6.51
N SER A 167 -18.12 2.58 7.46
CA SER A 167 -18.62 2.37 8.83
C SER A 167 -20.10 2.74 8.96
N GLU A 168 -20.72 2.41 10.08
CA GLU A 168 -22.07 2.82 10.44
C GLU A 168 -22.23 4.36 10.50
N LEU A 169 -21.12 5.09 10.68
CA LEU A 169 -21.07 6.56 10.74
C LEU A 169 -20.77 7.22 9.38
N ALA A 170 -20.87 6.47 8.28
CA ALA A 170 -20.58 6.90 6.90
C ALA A 170 -19.14 7.37 6.64
N GLU A 171 -18.21 7.14 7.58
CA GLU A 171 -16.77 7.32 7.40
C GLU A 171 -16.10 6.01 6.97
N ASP A 172 -14.89 6.12 6.43
CA ASP A 172 -14.09 4.94 6.12
C ASP A 172 -13.52 4.32 7.39
N GLU A 173 -13.47 3.00 7.42
CA GLU A 173 -12.74 2.21 8.41
C GLU A 173 -11.71 1.32 7.70
N VAL A 174 -10.61 1.05 8.40
CA VAL A 174 -9.53 0.22 7.86
C VAL A 174 -9.91 -1.25 7.96
N MET A 175 -10.01 -1.90 6.79
CA MET A 175 -10.19 -3.35 6.70
C MET A 175 -8.96 -4.00 6.05
N ALA A 176 -8.55 -5.14 6.59
CA ALA A 176 -7.46 -5.94 6.05
C ALA A 176 -7.91 -7.38 5.78
N ALA A 177 -7.72 -7.82 4.53
CA ALA A 177 -7.83 -9.23 4.13
C ALA A 177 -6.43 -9.85 4.17
N ILE A 178 -6.27 -10.91 4.96
CA ILE A 178 -4.98 -11.51 5.29
C ILE A 178 -4.91 -12.95 4.78
N LEU A 179 -3.93 -13.23 3.95
CA LEU A 179 -3.57 -14.58 3.58
C LEU A 179 -2.45 -15.04 4.53
N ARG A 180 -2.75 -16.04 5.35
CA ARG A 180 -1.77 -16.66 6.25
C ARG A 180 -0.86 -17.64 5.49
N LYS A 181 0.34 -17.87 5.99
CA LYS A 181 1.18 -18.97 5.51
C LYS A 181 0.52 -20.32 5.82
N PRO A 182 0.85 -21.37 5.06
CA PRO A 182 0.41 -22.74 5.39
C PRO A 182 0.69 -23.06 6.86
N GLU A 183 -0.24 -23.75 7.51
CA GLU A 183 -0.17 -24.18 8.92
C GLU A 183 -0.09 -23.07 9.98
N SER A 184 -0.17 -21.80 9.58
CA SER A 184 -0.23 -20.68 10.53
C SER A 184 -1.49 -20.75 11.40
N ARG A 185 -1.28 -20.53 12.71
CA ARG A 185 -2.35 -20.43 13.71
C ARG A 185 -2.54 -18.99 14.20
N LEU A 186 -1.96 -18.02 13.49
CA LEU A 186 -2.05 -16.62 13.82
C LEU A 186 -3.50 -16.19 14.01
N SER A 187 -3.81 -15.65 15.19
CA SER A 187 -5.10 -15.05 15.50
C SER A 187 -5.16 -13.57 15.16
N GLU A 188 -6.37 -13.02 15.10
CA GLU A 188 -6.62 -11.60 14.84
C GLU A 188 -6.02 -10.74 15.96
N LEU A 189 -6.16 -11.17 17.23
CA LEU A 189 -5.61 -10.45 18.38
C LEU A 189 -4.09 -10.38 18.35
N GLU A 190 -3.40 -11.46 18.02
CA GLU A 190 -1.94 -11.51 17.89
C GLU A 190 -1.47 -10.57 16.77
N LEU A 191 -2.18 -10.57 15.63
CA LEU A 191 -1.85 -9.69 14.52
C LEU A 191 -2.07 -8.21 14.86
N ILE A 192 -3.14 -7.87 15.56
CA ILE A 192 -3.38 -6.50 16.05
C ILE A 192 -2.32 -6.09 17.09
N ALA A 193 -1.96 -6.96 18.01
CA ALA A 193 -0.89 -6.70 18.98
C ALA A 193 0.45 -6.44 18.28
N PHE A 194 0.73 -7.15 17.19
CA PHE A 194 1.91 -6.92 16.35
C PHE A 194 1.87 -5.55 15.64
N CYS A 195 0.70 -5.13 15.14
CA CYS A 195 0.53 -3.87 14.42
C CYS A 195 0.57 -2.64 15.34
N THR A 196 0.03 -2.74 16.55
CA THR A 196 -0.17 -1.60 17.46
C THR A 196 1.09 -0.77 17.74
N PRO A 197 2.28 -1.35 18.01
CA PRO A 197 3.50 -0.55 18.22
C PRO A 197 4.17 -0.07 16.92
N ARG A 198 3.65 -0.46 15.75
CA ARG A 198 4.27 -0.22 14.43
C ARG A 198 3.47 0.73 13.55
N LEU A 199 2.23 0.98 13.89
CA LEU A 199 1.31 1.86 13.17
C LEU A 199 0.77 2.95 14.09
N ALA A 200 0.43 4.09 13.52
CA ALA A 200 -0.37 5.08 14.22
C ALA A 200 -1.71 4.45 14.65
N ARG A 201 -2.21 4.83 15.83
CA ARG A 201 -3.41 4.22 16.42
C ARG A 201 -4.63 4.21 15.49
N PHE A 202 -4.80 5.28 14.71
CA PHE A 202 -5.89 5.40 13.74
C PHE A 202 -5.72 4.50 12.51
N ALA A 203 -4.47 4.10 12.18
CA ALA A 203 -4.14 3.26 11.03
C ALA A 203 -4.21 1.75 11.33
N VAL A 204 -4.25 1.37 12.63
CA VAL A 204 -4.43 -0.04 13.00
C VAL A 204 -5.79 -0.55 12.54
N PRO A 205 -5.85 -1.64 11.76
CA PRO A 205 -7.11 -2.16 11.21
C PRO A 205 -8.19 -2.37 12.27
N ARG A 206 -9.40 -1.91 11.99
CA ARG A 206 -10.59 -2.25 12.78
C ARG A 206 -11.08 -3.63 12.39
N PHE A 207 -11.17 -3.88 11.08
CA PHE A 207 -11.70 -5.12 10.53
C PHE A 207 -10.58 -6.00 9.98
N LEU A 208 -10.60 -7.28 10.35
CA LEU A 208 -9.69 -8.30 9.84
C LEU A 208 -10.50 -9.47 9.29
N GLU A 209 -10.02 -10.04 8.19
CA GLU A 209 -10.54 -11.28 7.66
C GLU A 209 -9.40 -12.16 7.18
N PHE A 210 -9.27 -13.36 7.74
CA PHE A 210 -8.38 -14.38 7.19
C PHE A 210 -9.03 -15.03 5.97
N VAL A 211 -8.33 -14.93 4.85
CA VAL A 211 -8.81 -15.45 3.56
C VAL A 211 -7.94 -16.59 3.07
N THR A 212 -8.51 -17.47 2.26
CA THR A 212 -7.77 -18.55 1.61
C THR A 212 -7.05 -18.10 0.36
N GLU A 213 -7.56 -17.00 -0.27
CA GLU A 213 -6.95 -16.41 -1.44
C GLU A 213 -7.29 -14.91 -1.53
N LEU A 214 -6.44 -14.15 -2.22
CA LEU A 214 -6.71 -12.76 -2.59
C LEU A 214 -7.01 -12.69 -4.09
N PRO A 215 -8.06 -11.96 -4.52
CA PRO A 215 -8.36 -11.80 -5.93
C PRO A 215 -7.21 -11.07 -6.62
N ARG A 216 -6.69 -11.65 -7.72
CA ARG A 216 -5.55 -11.11 -8.45
C ARG A 216 -5.87 -10.96 -9.93
N THR A 217 -5.16 -10.04 -10.57
CA THR A 217 -5.06 -9.98 -12.03
C THR A 217 -4.17 -11.11 -12.54
N GLU A 218 -4.17 -11.36 -13.85
CA GLU A 218 -3.24 -12.30 -14.49
C GLU A 218 -1.77 -11.98 -14.17
N ASN A 219 -1.44 -10.72 -14.00
CA ASN A 219 -0.10 -10.25 -13.62
C ASN A 219 0.18 -10.32 -12.09
N GLY A 220 -0.70 -10.96 -11.31
CA GLY A 220 -0.53 -11.17 -9.87
C GLY A 220 -0.86 -9.98 -8.96
N LYS A 221 -1.30 -8.83 -9.49
CA LYS A 221 -1.70 -7.67 -8.67
C LYS A 221 -3.02 -7.91 -7.98
N VAL A 222 -3.12 -7.59 -6.68
CA VAL A 222 -4.36 -7.73 -5.92
C VAL A 222 -5.43 -6.75 -6.42
N GLN A 223 -6.63 -7.26 -6.67
CA GLN A 223 -7.80 -6.48 -7.11
C GLN A 223 -8.58 -6.00 -5.89
N LYS A 224 -8.07 -4.95 -5.21
CA LYS A 224 -8.69 -4.39 -4.00
C LYS A 224 -10.15 -3.97 -4.19
N TYR A 225 -10.54 -3.55 -5.41
CA TYR A 225 -11.91 -3.16 -5.69
C TYR A 225 -12.92 -4.31 -5.43
N LYS A 226 -12.58 -5.55 -5.76
CA LYS A 226 -13.43 -6.72 -5.45
C LYS A 226 -13.57 -6.97 -3.96
N LEU A 227 -12.52 -6.69 -3.19
CA LEU A 227 -12.56 -6.80 -1.74
C LEU A 227 -13.43 -5.69 -1.13
N ARG A 228 -13.33 -4.46 -1.64
CA ARG A 228 -14.20 -3.33 -1.23
C ARG A 228 -15.67 -3.59 -1.52
N GLU A 229 -15.99 -4.11 -2.71
CA GLU A 229 -17.37 -4.46 -3.09
C GLU A 229 -17.96 -5.53 -2.17
N ARG A 230 -17.15 -6.48 -1.73
CA ARG A 230 -17.57 -7.51 -0.76
C ARG A 230 -17.82 -6.91 0.63
N GLY A 231 -17.01 -5.92 1.02
CA GLY A 231 -17.12 -5.22 2.30
C GLY A 231 -16.96 -6.13 3.53
N VAL A 232 -17.59 -5.71 4.63
CA VAL A 232 -17.61 -6.45 5.91
C VAL A 232 -18.58 -7.61 5.80
N GLY A 233 -18.11 -8.84 5.99
CA GLY A 233 -18.88 -10.07 5.90
C GLY A 233 -19.00 -10.81 7.23
N PRO A 234 -19.69 -11.96 7.24
CA PRO A 234 -19.91 -12.75 8.47
C PRO A 234 -18.64 -13.30 9.11
N ASN A 235 -17.59 -13.46 8.31
CA ASN A 235 -16.29 -13.95 8.78
C ASN A 235 -15.32 -12.82 9.16
N THR A 236 -15.76 -11.58 9.06
CA THR A 236 -14.93 -10.42 9.41
C THR A 236 -14.90 -10.24 10.91
N TRP A 237 -13.71 -10.27 11.48
CA TRP A 237 -13.47 -9.95 12.88
C TRP A 237 -13.46 -8.44 13.08
N ASP A 238 -14.13 -7.94 14.13
CA ASP A 238 -14.20 -6.53 14.50
C ASP A 238 -13.48 -6.30 15.82
N ARG A 239 -12.40 -5.54 15.77
CA ARG A 239 -11.57 -5.19 16.94
C ARG A 239 -12.36 -4.48 18.04
N GLU A 240 -13.25 -3.57 17.68
CA GLU A 240 -14.02 -2.80 18.65
C GLU A 240 -14.97 -3.71 19.42
N LYS A 241 -15.67 -4.61 18.72
CA LYS A 241 -16.54 -5.61 19.37
C LYS A 241 -15.77 -6.61 20.24
N ALA A 242 -14.56 -6.97 19.84
CA ALA A 242 -13.71 -7.85 20.64
C ALA A 242 -13.27 -7.19 21.96
N TRP A 243 -12.86 -5.93 21.91
CA TRP A 243 -12.51 -5.16 23.12
C TRP A 243 -13.69 -4.90 24.04
N ASP A 244 -14.87 -4.65 23.51
CA ASP A 244 -16.07 -4.46 24.34
C ASP A 244 -16.45 -5.75 25.08
N ARG A 245 -16.30 -6.91 24.43
CA ARG A 245 -16.49 -8.21 25.08
C ARG A 245 -15.46 -8.45 26.21
N GLU A 246 -14.21 -8.14 25.97
CA GLU A 246 -13.14 -8.30 26.97
C GLU A 246 -13.39 -7.39 28.18
N ARG A 247 -13.72 -6.11 27.94
CA ARG A 247 -14.09 -5.17 29.01
C ARG A 247 -15.33 -5.60 29.79
N ALA A 248 -16.32 -6.20 29.12
CA ALA A 248 -17.51 -6.72 29.76
C ALA A 248 -17.16 -7.88 30.69
N LEU A 249 -16.35 -8.82 30.23
CA LEU A 249 -15.86 -9.96 31.03
C LEU A 249 -15.02 -9.52 32.24
N ASP A 250 -14.16 -8.51 32.07
CA ASP A 250 -13.38 -7.96 33.17
C ASP A 250 -14.25 -7.27 34.22
N ARG A 251 -15.31 -6.56 33.82
CA ARG A 251 -16.29 -5.96 34.73
C ARG A 251 -17.05 -7.05 35.50
N GLU A 252 -17.47 -8.13 34.84
CA GLU A 252 -18.14 -9.26 35.49
C GLU A 252 -17.20 -9.97 36.50
N ARG A 253 -15.95 -10.18 36.14
CA ARG A 253 -14.92 -10.71 37.06
C ARG A 253 -14.68 -9.80 38.27
N ALA A 254 -14.60 -8.48 38.04
CA ALA A 254 -14.41 -7.50 39.12
C ALA A 254 -15.62 -7.34 40.04
N SER A 255 -16.85 -7.61 39.51
CA SER A 255 -18.09 -7.52 40.29
C SER A 255 -18.43 -8.78 41.09
N GLY A 256 -17.65 -9.87 40.97
CA GLY A 256 -17.85 -11.10 41.71
C GLY A 256 -19.12 -11.87 41.32
N SER A 257 -19.77 -11.52 40.22
CA SER A 257 -20.99 -12.19 39.74
C SER A 257 -20.64 -13.46 38.97
N PRO A 258 -21.29 -14.61 39.23
CA PRO A 258 -21.05 -15.83 38.46
C PRO A 258 -21.53 -15.66 37.00
N PRO A 259 -20.89 -16.32 36.03
CA PRO A 259 -21.24 -16.22 34.61
C PRO A 259 -22.70 -16.63 34.38
N ARG A 260 -23.47 -15.76 33.75
CA ARG A 260 -24.82 -16.10 33.27
C ARG A 260 -24.70 -17.23 32.24
N LYS A 261 -25.40 -18.35 32.52
CA LYS A 261 -25.48 -19.52 31.63
C LYS A 261 -26.20 -19.18 30.32
#